data_84c4c56b615c516f7071f45685aac72e
#
_entry.id   84c4c56b615c516f7071f45685aac72e
#
_cell.length_a   1.000
_cell.length_b   1.000
_cell.length_c   1.000
_cell.angle_alpha   90.00
_cell.angle_beta   90.00
_cell.angle_gamma   90.00
#
_symmetry.space_group_name_H-M   'P 1'
#
loop_
_entity.id
_entity.type
_entity.pdbx_description
1 polymer ?
#
loop_
_entity_poly.entity_id
_entity_poly.type
_entity_poly.pdbx_seq_one_letter_code
_entity_poly.pdbx_strand_id
1 'polypeptide(L)'
;MLVYFLQAVPAAKWLGLNVILWGTAAACGAAAHNYQTLLVSRIFLGIFEATIGPSLMLISSQWYTKSESAPRFSFWYLGLGLGQIIGGLVSYGFQHMGPNAQLAGWRTMFVVLGLITVLVGSCVIIFLPDTPMKAKWLSDDEKVALLKHVSVNKTGVENRKFRLKEIVEALMDPQIYLLLVSVVLVSNSSSKMPTYHSHSHFCLAFRL
;
A
#
# COMPACT_ATOMS: atom_id res chain seq x y z
N MET A 1 -6.17 6.06 -14.87
CA MET A 1 -5.27 7.23 -14.92
C MET A 1 -3.98 7.02 -14.12
N LEU A 2 -4.03 6.61 -12.86
CA LEU A 2 -2.81 6.42 -12.03
C LEU A 2 -1.82 5.38 -12.61
N VAL A 3 -2.31 4.31 -13.24
CA VAL A 3 -1.49 3.30 -13.93
C VAL A 3 -0.77 3.87 -15.17
N TYR A 4 -1.33 4.88 -15.82
CA TYR A 4 -0.66 5.58 -16.92
C TYR A 4 0.60 6.30 -16.46
N PHE A 5 0.53 6.97 -15.31
CA PHE A 5 1.71 7.61 -14.72
C PHE A 5 2.78 6.59 -14.32
N LEU A 6 2.38 5.37 -13.95
CA LEU A 6 3.31 4.28 -13.63
C LEU A 6 4.18 3.85 -14.83
N GLN A 7 3.67 4.01 -16.06
CA GLN A 7 4.42 3.73 -17.29
C GLN A 7 5.28 4.91 -17.75
N ALA A 8 4.86 6.14 -17.42
CA ALA A 8 5.55 7.36 -17.85
C ALA A 8 6.66 7.82 -16.88
N VAL A 9 6.50 7.51 -15.59
CA VAL A 9 7.40 7.95 -14.51
C VAL A 9 8.16 6.73 -13.95
N PRO A 10 9.42 6.90 -13.49
CA PRO A 10 10.16 5.84 -12.83
C PRO A 10 9.40 5.23 -11.66
N ALA A 11 9.17 3.91 -11.69
CA ALA A 11 8.25 3.21 -10.79
C ALA A 11 8.57 3.41 -9.30
N ALA A 12 9.87 3.43 -8.93
CA ALA A 12 10.30 3.63 -7.54
C ALA A 12 10.00 5.05 -7.04
N LYS A 13 10.26 6.06 -7.86
CA LYS A 13 9.96 7.46 -7.50
C LYS A 13 8.46 7.72 -7.42
N TRP A 14 7.71 7.12 -8.34
CA TRP A 14 6.25 7.19 -8.32
C TRP A 14 5.67 6.53 -7.07
N LEU A 15 6.17 5.34 -6.70
CA LEU A 15 5.81 4.66 -5.46
C LEU A 15 6.07 5.53 -4.24
N GLY A 16 7.30 6.07 -4.11
CA GLY A 16 7.67 6.91 -2.97
C GLY A 16 6.82 8.18 -2.87
N LEU A 17 6.53 8.83 -4.01
CA LEU A 17 5.65 10.01 -4.05
C LEU A 17 4.23 9.65 -3.56
N ASN A 18 3.66 8.54 -4.03
CA ASN A 18 2.33 8.12 -3.59
C ASN A 18 2.31 7.74 -2.10
N VAL A 19 3.37 7.13 -1.56
CA VAL A 19 3.49 6.85 -0.12
C VAL A 19 3.55 8.15 0.69
N ILE A 20 4.27 9.18 0.23
CA ILE A 20 4.30 10.49 0.89
C ILE A 20 2.91 11.13 0.87
N LEU A 21 2.23 11.14 -0.28
CA LEU A 21 0.88 11.69 -0.42
C LEU A 21 -0.14 10.92 0.43
N TRP A 22 0.00 9.60 0.51
CA TRP A 22 -0.82 8.75 1.37
C TRP A 22 -0.61 9.07 2.86
N GLY A 23 0.64 9.22 3.30
CA GLY A 23 0.97 9.64 4.66
C GLY A 23 0.47 11.05 5.01
N THR A 24 0.58 12.01 4.08
CA THR A 24 0.05 13.36 4.27
C THR A 24 -1.47 13.37 4.33
N ALA A 25 -2.17 12.61 3.48
CA ALA A 25 -3.61 12.46 3.52
C ALA A 25 -4.09 11.85 4.84
N ALA A 26 -3.34 10.85 5.37
CA ALA A 26 -3.61 10.25 6.68
C ALA A 26 -3.44 11.29 7.81
N ALA A 27 -2.35 12.05 7.81
CA ALA A 27 -2.10 13.10 8.80
C ALA A 27 -3.16 14.22 8.73
N CYS A 28 -3.56 14.65 7.54
CA CYS A 28 -4.63 15.63 7.33
C CYS A 28 -5.99 15.13 7.84
N GLY A 29 -6.22 13.80 7.85
CA GLY A 29 -7.39 13.21 8.47
C GLY A 29 -7.56 13.54 9.97
N ALA A 30 -6.45 13.81 10.69
CA ALA A 30 -6.48 14.26 12.09
C ALA A 30 -7.11 15.65 12.26
N ALA A 31 -7.05 16.52 11.25
CA ALA A 31 -7.63 17.86 11.25
C ALA A 31 -9.12 17.87 10.89
N ALA A 32 -9.72 16.71 10.60
CA ALA A 32 -11.12 16.63 10.27
C ALA A 32 -12.01 16.97 11.47
N HIS A 33 -12.88 17.96 11.30
CA HIS A 33 -13.87 18.38 12.29
C HIS A 33 -15.30 17.97 11.88
N ASN A 34 -15.54 17.78 10.57
CA ASN A 34 -16.84 17.47 10.02
C ASN A 34 -16.77 16.15 9.22
N TYR A 35 -17.93 15.50 9.06
CA TYR A 35 -18.06 14.28 8.23
C TYR A 35 -17.55 14.50 6.80
N GLN A 36 -17.84 15.66 6.20
CA GLN A 36 -17.42 15.96 4.84
C GLN A 36 -15.90 16.02 4.68
N THR A 37 -15.19 16.67 5.62
CA THR A 37 -13.72 16.74 5.60
C THR A 37 -13.08 15.39 5.83
N LEU A 38 -13.67 14.57 6.70
CA LEU A 38 -13.23 13.19 6.90
C LEU A 38 -13.43 12.34 5.65
N LEU A 39 -14.57 12.45 4.98
CA LEU A 39 -14.87 11.73 3.74
C LEU A 39 -13.87 12.09 2.63
N VAL A 40 -13.59 13.38 2.46
CA VAL A 40 -12.63 13.86 1.46
C VAL A 40 -11.23 13.28 1.74
N SER A 41 -10.76 13.32 2.99
CA SER A 41 -9.46 12.75 3.34
C SER A 41 -9.40 11.23 3.06
N ARG A 42 -10.48 10.49 3.28
CA ARG A 42 -10.58 9.06 2.98
C ARG A 42 -10.56 8.76 1.48
N ILE A 43 -11.20 9.60 0.67
CA ILE A 43 -11.15 9.47 -0.79
C ILE A 43 -9.72 9.65 -1.29
N PHE A 44 -9.02 10.70 -0.86
CA PHE A 44 -7.62 10.92 -1.24
C PHE A 44 -6.71 9.79 -0.77
N LEU A 45 -6.91 9.31 0.45
CA LEU A 45 -6.17 8.18 1.01
C LEU A 45 -6.34 6.94 0.12
N GLY A 46 -7.57 6.58 -0.26
CA GLY A 46 -7.84 5.45 -1.15
C GLY A 46 -7.24 5.63 -2.56
N ILE A 47 -7.24 6.84 -3.10
CA ILE A 47 -6.64 7.14 -4.41
C ILE A 47 -5.12 6.86 -4.39
N PHE A 48 -4.40 7.32 -3.37
CA PHE A 48 -2.97 7.11 -3.27
C PHE A 48 -2.62 5.66 -2.92
N GLU A 49 -3.41 5.00 -2.09
CA GLU A 49 -3.25 3.60 -1.71
C GLU A 49 -3.37 2.66 -2.93
N ALA A 50 -4.30 2.92 -3.83
CA ALA A 50 -4.57 2.07 -4.99
C ALA A 50 -3.38 1.87 -5.92
N THR A 51 -2.38 2.75 -5.90
CA THR A 51 -1.18 2.66 -6.73
C THR A 51 -0.04 1.86 -6.11
N ILE A 52 -0.06 1.64 -4.79
CA ILE A 52 1.04 0.99 -4.06
C ILE A 52 1.20 -0.47 -4.52
N GLY A 53 0.10 -1.24 -4.55
CA GLY A 53 0.11 -2.64 -4.96
C GLY A 53 0.67 -2.86 -6.37
N PRO A 54 0.09 -2.24 -7.42
CA PRO A 54 0.61 -2.34 -8.79
C PRO A 54 2.07 -1.88 -8.93
N SER A 55 2.48 -0.83 -8.21
CA SER A 55 3.87 -0.36 -8.24
C SER A 55 4.84 -1.39 -7.67
N LEU A 56 4.49 -2.02 -6.54
CA LEU A 56 5.30 -3.08 -5.93
C LEU A 56 5.39 -4.31 -6.83
N MET A 57 4.28 -4.69 -7.48
CA MET A 57 4.27 -5.81 -8.45
C MET A 57 5.19 -5.50 -9.64
N LEU A 58 5.13 -4.28 -10.18
CA LEU A 58 5.98 -3.86 -11.30
C LEU A 58 7.46 -3.87 -10.91
N ILE A 59 7.81 -3.29 -9.77
CA ILE A 59 9.20 -3.30 -9.28
C ILE A 59 9.66 -4.74 -9.06
N SER A 60 8.86 -5.58 -8.39
CA SER A 60 9.22 -6.98 -8.14
C SER A 60 9.44 -7.77 -9.43
N SER A 61 8.67 -7.52 -10.49
CA SER A 61 8.83 -8.19 -11.78
C SER A 61 10.12 -7.80 -12.52
N GLN A 62 10.72 -6.65 -12.21
CA GLN A 62 11.98 -6.20 -12.78
C GLN A 62 13.21 -6.78 -12.05
N TRP A 63 13.06 -7.17 -10.79
CA TRP A 63 14.16 -7.65 -9.96
C TRP A 63 14.16 -9.16 -9.75
N TYR A 64 13.02 -9.82 -9.89
CA TYR A 64 12.85 -11.23 -9.51
C TYR A 64 12.14 -12.05 -10.56
N THR A 65 12.44 -13.35 -10.58
CA THR A 65 11.71 -14.32 -11.39
C THR A 65 10.32 -14.62 -10.81
N LYS A 66 9.40 -15.16 -11.59
CA LYS A 66 8.04 -15.50 -11.13
C LYS A 66 8.06 -16.47 -9.95
N SER A 67 8.96 -17.45 -9.96
CA SER A 67 9.12 -18.41 -8.86
C SER A 67 9.63 -17.77 -7.57
N GLU A 68 10.48 -16.75 -7.68
CA GLU A 68 11.03 -16.02 -6.54
C GLU A 68 10.08 -14.94 -6.01
N SER A 69 9.17 -14.46 -6.86
CA SER A 69 8.19 -13.43 -6.47
C SER A 69 7.16 -13.98 -5.48
N ALA A 70 6.75 -15.25 -5.60
CA ALA A 70 5.72 -15.83 -4.76
C ALA A 70 6.04 -15.79 -3.27
N PRO A 71 7.22 -16.27 -2.77
CA PRO A 71 7.55 -16.16 -1.35
C PRO A 71 7.69 -14.71 -0.88
N ARG A 72 8.12 -13.77 -1.73
CA ARG A 72 8.22 -12.34 -1.36
C ARG A 72 6.86 -11.70 -1.19
N PHE A 73 5.88 -12.03 -2.02
CA PHE A 73 4.51 -11.59 -1.81
C PHE A 73 3.91 -12.17 -0.53
N SER A 74 4.27 -13.40 -0.15
CA SER A 74 3.86 -13.98 1.14
C SER A 74 4.39 -13.16 2.33
N PHE A 75 5.64 -12.67 2.29
CA PHE A 75 6.17 -11.76 3.30
C PHE A 75 5.43 -10.41 3.32
N TRP A 76 5.00 -9.91 2.18
CA TRP A 76 4.20 -8.69 2.13
C TRP A 76 2.84 -8.89 2.82
N TYR A 77 2.16 -10.02 2.55
CA TYR A 77 0.91 -10.35 3.25
C TYR A 77 1.12 -10.59 4.75
N LEU A 78 2.23 -11.19 5.15
CA LEU A 78 2.61 -11.28 6.56
C LEU A 78 2.74 -9.90 7.21
N GLY A 79 3.33 -8.94 6.49
CA GLY A 79 3.43 -7.54 6.92
C GLY A 79 2.07 -6.89 7.19
N LEU A 80 1.02 -7.21 6.41
CA LEU A 80 -0.34 -6.73 6.66
C LEU A 80 -0.88 -7.26 7.99
N GLY A 81 -0.69 -8.55 8.30
CA GLY A 81 -1.09 -9.13 9.57
C GLY A 81 -0.37 -8.52 10.77
N LEU A 82 0.96 -8.37 10.67
CA LEU A 82 1.76 -7.70 11.70
C LEU A 82 1.37 -6.24 11.87
N GLY A 83 1.06 -5.54 10.78
CA GLY A 83 0.57 -4.16 10.79
C GLY A 83 -0.74 -4.01 11.56
N GLN A 84 -1.66 -4.97 11.44
CA GLN A 84 -2.91 -4.98 12.21
C GLN A 84 -2.66 -5.16 13.71
N ILE A 85 -1.76 -6.07 14.10
CA ILE A 85 -1.41 -6.31 15.50
C ILE A 85 -0.76 -5.06 16.09
N ILE A 86 0.28 -4.53 15.44
CA ILE A 86 1.00 -3.33 15.90
C ILE A 86 0.06 -2.12 15.92
N GLY A 87 -0.76 -1.94 14.87
CA GLY A 87 -1.74 -0.87 14.78
C GLY A 87 -2.80 -0.94 15.90
N GLY A 88 -3.25 -2.14 16.25
CA GLY A 88 -4.14 -2.36 17.39
C GLY A 88 -3.51 -1.96 18.72
N LEU A 89 -2.26 -2.38 18.98
CA LEU A 89 -1.51 -2.02 20.20
C LEU A 89 -1.26 -0.49 20.27
N VAL A 90 -0.86 0.12 19.18
CA VAL A 90 -0.66 1.57 19.07
C VAL A 90 -1.96 2.31 19.32
N SER A 91 -3.06 1.86 18.71
CA SER A 91 -4.39 2.45 18.93
C SER A 91 -4.83 2.35 20.39
N TYR A 92 -4.62 1.21 21.01
CA TYR A 92 -4.90 1.02 22.44
C TYR A 92 -4.08 2.00 23.30
N GLY A 93 -2.78 2.14 23.06
CA GLY A 93 -1.93 3.05 23.77
C GLY A 93 -2.40 4.52 23.66
N PHE A 94 -2.76 4.97 22.45
CA PHE A 94 -3.27 6.34 22.23
C PHE A 94 -4.65 6.59 22.83
N GLN A 95 -5.51 5.56 22.94
CA GLN A 95 -6.81 5.69 23.60
C GLN A 95 -6.69 5.89 25.13
N HIS A 96 -5.62 5.36 25.73
CA HIS A 96 -5.35 5.49 27.17
C HIS A 96 -4.47 6.70 27.51
N MET A 97 -4.22 7.61 26.57
CA MET A 97 -3.59 8.88 26.87
C MET A 97 -4.48 9.68 27.80
N GLY A 98 -3.91 10.11 28.95
CA GLY A 98 -4.65 10.78 30.01
C GLY A 98 -5.31 12.10 29.57
N PRO A 99 -6.21 12.66 30.41
CA PRO A 99 -7.04 13.83 30.10
C PRO A 99 -6.23 15.12 29.83
N ASN A 100 -4.94 15.14 30.09
CA ASN A 100 -4.04 16.29 29.84
C ASN A 100 -3.50 16.35 28.41
N ALA A 101 -3.86 15.43 27.51
CA ALA A 101 -3.43 15.47 26.12
C ALA A 101 -4.13 16.63 25.38
N GLN A 102 -3.35 17.51 24.75
CA GLN A 102 -3.87 18.68 24.00
C GLN A 102 -4.74 18.27 22.79
N LEU A 103 -4.57 17.06 22.28
CA LEU A 103 -5.32 16.50 21.16
C LEU A 103 -5.96 15.18 21.59
N ALA A 104 -7.15 14.88 21.05
CA ALA A 104 -7.78 13.58 21.22
C ALA A 104 -6.85 12.47 20.73
N GLY A 105 -6.74 11.36 21.48
CA GLY A 105 -5.76 10.28 21.20
C GLY A 105 -5.78 9.77 19.76
N TRP A 106 -6.97 9.64 19.14
CA TRP A 106 -7.09 9.24 17.74
C TRP A 106 -6.45 10.24 16.74
N ARG A 107 -6.53 11.55 17.02
CA ARG A 107 -5.90 12.58 16.19
C ARG A 107 -4.38 12.49 16.25
N THR A 108 -3.85 12.34 17.46
CA THR A 108 -2.41 12.16 17.68
C THR A 108 -1.90 10.93 16.96
N MET A 109 -2.64 9.82 17.02
CA MET A 109 -2.32 8.59 16.29
C MET A 109 -2.22 8.82 14.78
N PHE A 110 -3.21 9.50 14.16
CA PHE A 110 -3.18 9.77 12.72
C PHE A 110 -2.00 10.67 12.31
N VAL A 111 -1.67 11.67 13.10
CA VAL A 111 -0.51 12.54 12.85
C VAL A 111 0.78 11.75 12.93
N VAL A 112 0.99 10.98 13.99
CA VAL A 112 2.22 10.20 14.21
C VAL A 112 2.41 9.16 13.09
N LEU A 113 1.37 8.37 12.80
CA LEU A 113 1.44 7.37 11.74
C LEU A 113 1.63 8.00 10.36
N GLY A 114 0.96 9.13 10.09
CA GLY A 114 1.13 9.87 8.84
C GLY A 114 2.56 10.38 8.67
N LEU A 115 3.17 10.96 9.72
CA LEU A 115 4.56 11.44 9.68
C LEU A 115 5.55 10.28 9.48
N ILE A 116 5.38 9.15 10.17
CA ILE A 116 6.21 7.95 9.97
C ILE A 116 6.11 7.49 8.51
N THR A 117 4.91 7.48 7.94
CA THR A 117 4.69 7.09 6.55
C THR A 117 5.38 8.05 5.58
N VAL A 118 5.33 9.36 5.82
CA VAL A 118 6.05 10.37 5.01
C VAL A 118 7.56 10.15 5.08
N LEU A 119 8.11 9.84 6.26
CA LEU A 119 9.53 9.50 6.41
C LEU A 119 9.89 8.25 5.60
N VAL A 120 9.10 7.19 5.70
CA VAL A 120 9.31 5.96 4.92
C VAL A 120 9.24 6.24 3.42
N GLY A 121 8.25 7.00 2.94
CA GLY A 121 8.13 7.40 1.53
C GLY A 121 9.34 8.21 1.05
N SER A 122 9.86 9.10 1.88
CA SER A 122 11.08 9.87 1.58
C SER A 122 12.31 8.96 1.47
N CYS A 123 12.45 8.00 2.39
CA CYS A 123 13.50 6.98 2.30
C CYS A 123 13.39 6.14 1.02
N VAL A 124 12.17 5.76 0.62
CA VAL A 124 11.94 5.01 -0.63
C VAL A 124 12.44 5.82 -1.84
N ILE A 125 12.15 7.12 -1.92
CA ILE A 125 12.61 7.97 -3.04
C ILE A 125 14.13 8.04 -3.11
N ILE A 126 14.81 8.10 -1.96
CA ILE A 126 16.26 8.28 -1.87
C ILE A 126 17.00 6.97 -2.13
N PHE A 127 16.56 5.87 -1.52
CA PHE A 127 17.31 4.61 -1.51
C PHE A 127 16.88 3.61 -2.56
N LEU A 128 15.63 3.66 -3.05
CA LEU A 128 15.13 2.66 -3.99
C LEU A 128 15.47 3.06 -5.44
N PRO A 129 16.32 2.30 -6.15
CA PRO A 129 16.62 2.58 -7.55
C PRO A 129 15.44 2.20 -8.46
N ASP A 130 15.18 2.98 -9.49
CA ASP A 130 14.07 2.80 -10.43
C ASP A 130 14.16 1.49 -11.22
N THR A 131 15.35 1.09 -11.58
CA THR A 131 15.62 -0.12 -12.36
C THR A 131 16.94 -0.75 -11.90
N PRO A 132 17.14 -2.07 -12.07
CA PRO A 132 18.40 -2.73 -11.75
C PRO A 132 19.61 -2.06 -12.41
N MET A 133 19.44 -1.54 -13.63
CA MET A 133 20.52 -0.87 -14.38
C MET A 133 20.98 0.44 -13.74
N LYS A 134 20.11 1.13 -12.99
CA LYS A 134 20.43 2.38 -12.31
C LYS A 134 20.93 2.19 -10.88
N ALA A 135 20.97 0.95 -10.39
CA ALA A 135 21.48 0.64 -9.07
C ALA A 135 22.99 0.94 -8.99
N LYS A 136 23.36 1.88 -8.13
CA LYS A 136 24.77 2.30 -7.96
C LYS A 136 25.61 1.29 -7.17
N TRP A 137 24.96 0.42 -6.43
CA TRP A 137 25.61 -0.58 -5.58
C TRP A 137 25.84 -1.94 -6.27
N LEU A 138 25.36 -2.10 -7.53
CA LEU A 138 25.59 -3.29 -8.36
C LEU A 138 26.74 -3.03 -9.33
N SER A 139 27.67 -3.99 -9.47
CA SER A 139 28.69 -3.97 -10.51
C SER A 139 28.07 -4.24 -11.88
N ASP A 140 28.76 -3.88 -12.95
CA ASP A 140 28.20 -4.04 -14.30
C ASP A 140 28.04 -5.52 -14.68
N ASP A 141 28.91 -6.40 -14.20
CA ASP A 141 28.80 -7.85 -14.40
C ASP A 141 27.59 -8.43 -13.66
N GLU A 142 27.31 -7.95 -12.46
CA GLU A 142 26.13 -8.34 -11.67
C GLU A 142 24.84 -7.86 -12.33
N LYS A 143 24.82 -6.65 -12.92
CA LYS A 143 23.67 -6.14 -13.67
C LYS A 143 23.36 -7.02 -14.87
N VAL A 144 24.39 -7.43 -15.63
CA VAL A 144 24.23 -8.33 -16.78
C VAL A 144 23.73 -9.70 -16.34
N ALA A 145 24.29 -10.25 -15.27
CA ALA A 145 23.85 -11.53 -14.70
C ALA A 145 22.39 -11.47 -14.25
N LEU A 146 21.98 -10.40 -13.55
CA LEU A 146 20.62 -10.17 -13.10
C LEU A 146 19.63 -10.07 -14.28
N LEU A 147 19.97 -9.31 -15.30
CA LEU A 147 19.15 -9.17 -16.50
C LEU A 147 18.97 -10.52 -17.21
N LYS A 148 20.03 -11.30 -17.32
CA LYS A 148 19.97 -12.66 -17.90
C LYS A 148 19.07 -13.57 -17.07
N HIS A 149 19.13 -13.48 -15.74
CA HIS A 149 18.30 -14.26 -14.84
C HIS A 149 16.81 -13.90 -14.96
N VAL A 150 16.48 -12.62 -15.01
CA VAL A 150 15.09 -12.15 -15.13
C VAL A 150 14.53 -12.32 -16.54
N SER A 151 15.38 -12.29 -17.57
CA SER A 151 14.97 -12.44 -18.99
C SER A 151 14.27 -13.77 -19.31
N VAL A 152 14.51 -14.82 -18.53
CA VAL A 152 13.82 -16.11 -18.62
C VAL A 152 12.29 -15.97 -18.56
N ASN A 153 11.80 -14.98 -17.84
CA ASN A 153 10.36 -14.73 -17.70
C ASN A 153 9.76 -13.87 -18.83
N LYS A 154 10.57 -13.32 -19.73
CA LYS A 154 10.15 -12.34 -20.77
C LYS A 154 9.37 -11.13 -20.22
N THR A 155 9.42 -10.88 -18.90
CA THR A 155 8.67 -9.82 -18.22
C THR A 155 9.53 -8.58 -17.91
N GLY A 156 10.84 -8.67 -18.10
CA GLY A 156 11.80 -7.58 -17.77
C GLY A 156 11.83 -6.42 -18.75
N VAL A 157 11.06 -6.46 -19.85
CA VAL A 157 11.00 -5.38 -20.83
C VAL A 157 9.79 -4.50 -20.53
N GLU A 158 10.05 -3.32 -20.00
CA GLU A 158 9.06 -2.28 -19.75
C GLU A 158 8.41 -1.85 -21.07
N ASN A 159 7.14 -2.19 -21.26
CA ASN A 159 6.39 -1.73 -22.43
C ASN A 159 5.83 -0.32 -22.14
N ARG A 160 6.50 0.71 -22.66
CA ARG A 160 6.11 2.12 -22.48
C ARG A 160 4.99 2.57 -23.39
N LYS A 161 4.47 1.71 -24.27
CA LYS A 161 3.41 2.09 -25.19
C LYS A 161 2.05 1.85 -24.52
N PHE A 162 1.38 2.94 -24.20
CA PHE A 162 0.00 2.91 -23.73
C PHE A 162 -0.96 2.50 -24.86
N ARG A 163 -1.70 1.42 -24.66
CA ARG A 163 -2.66 0.91 -25.63
C ARG A 163 -4.08 1.02 -25.09
N LEU A 164 -4.79 2.04 -25.55
CA LEU A 164 -6.20 2.26 -25.15
C LEU A 164 -7.10 1.04 -25.46
N LYS A 165 -6.80 0.30 -26.54
CA LYS A 165 -7.55 -0.91 -26.91
C LYS A 165 -7.54 -1.98 -25.81
N GLU A 166 -6.41 -2.20 -25.16
CA GLU A 166 -6.28 -3.19 -24.06
C GLU A 166 -7.10 -2.77 -22.83
N ILE A 167 -7.26 -1.47 -22.58
CA ILE A 167 -8.10 -0.98 -21.48
C ILE A 167 -9.58 -1.16 -21.79
N VAL A 168 -9.99 -0.86 -23.02
CA VAL A 168 -11.39 -1.06 -23.43
C VAL A 168 -11.75 -2.55 -23.40
N GLU A 169 -10.86 -3.41 -23.90
CA GLU A 169 -11.04 -4.85 -23.85
C GLU A 169 -11.18 -5.36 -22.41
N ALA A 170 -10.31 -4.91 -21.49
CA ALA A 170 -10.39 -5.22 -20.08
C ALA A 170 -11.70 -4.72 -19.43
N LEU A 171 -12.17 -3.53 -19.79
CA LEU A 171 -13.44 -2.98 -19.28
C LEU A 171 -14.68 -3.70 -19.84
N MET A 172 -14.56 -4.37 -20.98
CA MET A 172 -15.65 -5.18 -21.57
C MET A 172 -15.68 -6.62 -21.07
N ASP A 173 -14.64 -7.07 -20.35
CA ASP A 173 -14.55 -8.43 -19.84
C ASP A 173 -15.38 -8.61 -18.56
N PRO A 174 -16.45 -9.44 -18.56
CA PRO A 174 -17.28 -9.69 -17.38
C PRO A 174 -16.51 -10.34 -16.24
N GLN A 175 -15.42 -11.05 -16.51
CA GLN A 175 -14.59 -11.68 -15.47
C GLN A 175 -13.97 -10.66 -14.54
N ILE A 176 -13.57 -9.48 -15.05
CA ILE A 176 -12.99 -8.41 -14.23
C ILE A 176 -14.03 -7.87 -13.24
N TYR A 177 -15.30 -7.72 -13.66
CA TYR A 177 -16.36 -7.26 -12.77
C TYR A 177 -16.68 -8.29 -11.67
N LEU A 178 -16.71 -9.59 -12.02
CA LEU A 178 -16.91 -10.66 -11.03
C LEU A 178 -15.76 -10.72 -10.01
N LEU A 179 -14.51 -10.58 -10.46
CA LEU A 179 -13.35 -10.48 -9.58
C LEU A 179 -13.42 -9.24 -8.68
N LEU A 180 -13.78 -8.09 -9.23
CA LEU A 180 -13.93 -6.86 -8.45
C LEU A 180 -14.99 -7.01 -7.37
N VAL A 181 -16.16 -7.54 -7.71
CA VAL A 181 -17.24 -7.80 -6.74
C VAL A 181 -16.78 -8.78 -5.66
N SER A 182 -16.10 -9.87 -6.04
CA SER A 182 -15.60 -10.86 -5.08
C SER A 182 -14.58 -10.24 -4.10
N VAL A 183 -13.65 -9.43 -4.59
CA VAL A 183 -12.65 -8.74 -3.75
C VAL A 183 -13.34 -7.75 -2.80
N VAL A 184 -14.32 -6.98 -3.27
CA VAL A 184 -15.09 -6.05 -2.42
C VAL A 184 -15.85 -6.79 -1.32
N LEU A 185 -16.50 -7.91 -1.66
CA LEU A 185 -17.24 -8.72 -0.68
C LEU A 185 -16.31 -9.33 0.37
N VAL A 186 -15.17 -9.90 -0.05
CA VAL A 186 -14.17 -10.47 0.87
C VAL A 186 -13.57 -9.39 1.78
N SER A 187 -13.21 -8.23 1.23
CA SER A 187 -12.65 -7.12 2.01
C SER A 187 -13.64 -6.61 3.07
N ASN A 188 -14.91 -6.46 2.71
CA ASN A 188 -15.95 -6.06 3.66
C ASN A 188 -16.21 -7.12 4.75
N SER A 189 -16.14 -8.40 4.39
CA SER A 189 -16.31 -9.50 5.35
C SER A 189 -15.15 -9.54 6.35
N SER A 190 -13.92 -9.40 5.86
CA SER A 190 -12.70 -9.43 6.69
C SER A 190 -12.63 -8.25 7.67
N SER A 191 -13.12 -7.07 7.29
CA SER A 191 -13.09 -5.89 8.16
C SER A 191 -14.08 -5.96 9.32
N LYS A 192 -15.13 -6.80 9.23
CA LYS A 192 -16.16 -6.96 10.28
C LYS A 192 -15.81 -8.04 11.31
N MET A 193 -14.96 -9.00 10.97
CA MET A 193 -14.63 -10.11 11.87
C MET A 193 -13.96 -9.70 13.20
N PRO A 194 -12.97 -8.79 13.25
CA PRO A 194 -12.36 -8.42 14.52
C PRO A 194 -13.33 -7.66 15.46
N THR A 195 -14.31 -6.92 14.92
CA THR A 195 -15.25 -6.15 15.73
C THR A 195 -16.27 -7.04 16.43
N TYR A 196 -16.70 -8.12 15.81
CA TYR A 196 -17.66 -9.05 16.43
C TYR A 196 -17.02 -9.86 17.56
N HIS A 197 -15.74 -10.26 17.41
CA HIS A 197 -15.04 -11.02 18.45
C HIS A 197 -14.73 -10.15 19.67
N SER A 198 -14.41 -8.87 19.48
CA SER A 198 -14.15 -7.93 20.57
C SER A 198 -15.42 -7.67 21.43
N HIS A 199 -16.58 -7.51 20.79
CA HIS A 199 -17.84 -7.28 21.53
C HIS A 199 -18.33 -8.51 22.28
N SER A 200 -18.16 -9.73 21.75
CA SER A 200 -18.57 -10.95 22.43
C SER A 200 -17.74 -11.25 23.67
N HIS A 201 -16.44 -11.00 23.65
CA HIS A 201 -15.58 -11.16 24.83
C HIS A 201 -15.79 -10.06 25.87
N PHE A 202 -16.13 -8.85 25.46
CA PHE A 202 -16.45 -7.77 26.39
C PHE A 202 -17.78 -7.99 27.11
N CYS A 203 -18.79 -8.52 26.43
CA CYS A 203 -20.06 -8.87 27.05
C CYS A 203 -19.95 -10.11 27.98
N LEU A 204 -19.04 -11.05 27.70
CA LEU A 204 -18.81 -12.20 28.58
C LEU A 204 -18.03 -11.85 29.86
N ALA A 205 -17.11 -10.88 29.79
CA ALA A 205 -16.34 -10.41 30.94
C ALA A 205 -17.17 -9.57 31.95
N PHE A 206 -18.32 -9.03 31.53
CA PHE A 206 -19.21 -8.24 32.41
C PHE A 206 -20.34 -9.07 33.04
N ARG A 207 -20.39 -10.40 32.79
CA ARG A 207 -21.45 -11.29 33.31
C ARG A 207 -20.95 -12.23 34.41
N LEU A 208 -19.75 -12.04 34.93
CA LEU A 208 -19.19 -12.66 36.14
C LEU A 208 -18.88 -11.57 37.17
#